data_dd214a542df83b8d14511e78e24c18df
#
_entry.id   dd214a542df83b8d14511e78e24c18df
#
_cell.length_a   1.000
_cell.length_b   1.000
_cell.length_c   1.000
_cell.angle_alpha   90.00
_cell.angle_beta   90.00
_cell.angle_gamma   90.00
#
_symmetry.space_group_name_H-M   'P 1'
#
loop_
_entity.id
_entity.type
_entity.pdbx_description
1 polymer ?
#
loop_
_entity_poly.entity_id
_entity_poly.type
_entity_poly.pdbx_seq_one_letter_code
_entity_poly.pdbx_strand_id
1 'polypeptide(L)'
;TIPLQIIMIFGGLYTLLYKKMTFFQTFICLLLGGVLMFFVVLMRSHDGIEITSFADIVMDLVVNNRNTFIAVDYVDKNGITWGVSMLSNVVAPIPFLQQIIYNVFNLTPDMGASSLLITKLTLGNVGSLGMGTNIIADLYIAFGVGGVVIMMFVLGYFISYLLGMVKKNSYALIAYAIMISYSVYLVRAEYFFFLRSLLWCMIIMNIVRHHSVRIILKSV
;
A
#
# COMPACT_ATOMS: atom_id res chain seq x y z
N THR A 1 -7.98 -1.62 -9.61
CA THR A 1 -7.22 -0.78 -8.65
C THR A 1 -6.36 0.27 -9.35
N ILE A 2 -5.67 -0.06 -10.45
CA ILE A 2 -4.78 0.87 -11.19
C ILE A 2 -5.50 2.16 -11.65
N PRO A 3 -6.71 2.13 -12.26
CA PRO A 3 -7.39 3.36 -12.68
C PRO A 3 -7.69 4.30 -11.52
N LEU A 4 -8.07 3.76 -10.36
CA LEU A 4 -8.36 4.55 -9.17
C LEU A 4 -7.08 5.25 -8.64
N GLN A 5 -5.95 4.54 -8.63
CA GLN A 5 -4.66 5.12 -8.25
C GLN A 5 -4.24 6.26 -9.18
N ILE A 6 -4.42 6.07 -10.49
CA ILE A 6 -4.13 7.11 -11.49
C ILE A 6 -4.98 8.35 -11.25
N ILE A 7 -6.29 8.20 -11.03
CA ILE A 7 -7.21 9.30 -10.74
C ILE A 7 -6.79 10.03 -9.45
N MET A 8 -6.44 9.29 -8.41
CA MET A 8 -5.99 9.88 -7.13
C MET A 8 -4.67 10.64 -7.28
N ILE A 9 -3.71 10.11 -8.05
CA ILE A 9 -2.43 10.78 -8.32
C ILE A 9 -2.67 12.08 -9.09
N PHE A 10 -3.43 12.02 -10.19
CA PHE A 10 -3.72 13.22 -10.99
C PHE A 10 -4.55 14.25 -10.23
N GLY A 11 -5.58 13.82 -9.49
CA GLY A 11 -6.39 14.69 -8.65
C GLY A 11 -5.56 15.36 -7.54
N GLY A 12 -4.72 14.59 -6.86
CA GLY A 12 -3.80 15.10 -5.84
C GLY A 12 -2.77 16.08 -6.41
N LEU A 13 -2.17 15.78 -7.54
CA LEU A 13 -1.23 16.67 -8.23
C LEU A 13 -1.92 17.96 -8.69
N TYR A 14 -3.12 17.87 -9.26
CA TYR A 14 -3.88 19.04 -9.69
C TYR A 14 -4.19 19.99 -8.53
N THR A 15 -4.67 19.45 -7.40
CA THR A 15 -4.97 20.26 -6.21
C THR A 15 -3.74 20.89 -5.58
N LEU A 16 -2.60 20.21 -5.66
CA LEU A 16 -1.34 20.65 -5.07
C LEU A 16 -0.64 21.74 -5.90
N LEU A 17 -0.78 21.68 -7.24
CA LEU A 17 -0.09 22.57 -8.16
C LEU A 17 -0.94 23.75 -8.64
N TYR A 18 -2.25 23.57 -8.80
CA TYR A 18 -3.07 24.57 -9.50
C TYR A 18 -4.12 25.24 -8.63
N LYS A 19 -4.90 24.51 -7.84
CA LYS A 19 -6.03 25.11 -7.11
C LYS A 19 -6.39 24.32 -5.87
N LYS A 20 -6.56 25.02 -4.75
CA LYS A 20 -7.14 24.42 -3.53
C LYS A 20 -8.60 24.04 -3.80
N MET A 21 -8.97 22.82 -3.48
CA MET A 21 -10.38 22.39 -3.53
C MET A 21 -11.20 23.15 -2.51
N THR A 22 -12.40 23.58 -2.91
CA THR A 22 -13.38 24.10 -1.96
C THR A 22 -13.99 22.96 -1.17
N PHE A 23 -14.50 23.28 0.02
CA PHE A 23 -15.17 22.30 0.90
C PHE A 23 -16.26 21.51 0.13
N PHE A 24 -17.06 22.20 -0.69
CA PHE A 24 -18.11 21.58 -1.50
C PHE A 24 -17.57 20.60 -2.55
N GLN A 25 -16.49 20.93 -3.23
CA GLN A 25 -15.82 20.02 -4.19
C GLN A 25 -15.27 18.78 -3.49
N THR A 26 -14.66 18.93 -2.32
CA THR A 26 -14.16 17.81 -1.51
C THR A 26 -15.31 16.90 -1.08
N PHE A 27 -16.45 17.50 -0.64
CA PHE A 27 -17.63 16.73 -0.26
C PHE A 27 -18.21 15.93 -1.44
N ILE A 28 -18.32 16.54 -2.64
CA ILE A 28 -18.78 15.84 -3.85
C ILE A 28 -17.83 14.68 -4.21
N CYS A 29 -16.51 14.90 -4.13
CA CYS A 29 -15.54 13.83 -4.42
C CYS A 29 -15.66 12.67 -3.42
N LEU A 30 -15.86 12.96 -2.13
CA LEU A 30 -16.09 11.93 -1.12
C LEU A 30 -17.38 11.14 -1.39
N LEU A 31 -18.46 11.82 -1.74
CA LEU A 31 -19.74 11.19 -2.05
C LEU A 31 -19.64 10.31 -3.30
N LEU A 32 -19.01 10.80 -4.37
CA LEU A 32 -18.74 10.01 -5.57
C LEU A 32 -17.84 8.81 -5.29
N GLY A 33 -16.80 8.99 -4.48
CA GLY A 33 -15.93 7.91 -4.04
C GLY A 33 -16.69 6.84 -3.26
N GLY A 34 -17.58 7.24 -2.37
CA GLY A 34 -18.46 6.33 -1.62
C GLY A 34 -19.40 5.54 -2.53
N VAL A 35 -20.03 6.19 -3.50
CA VAL A 35 -20.91 5.55 -4.48
C VAL A 35 -20.11 4.55 -5.34
N LEU A 36 -18.92 4.93 -5.81
CA LEU A 36 -18.06 4.02 -6.58
C LEU A 36 -17.63 2.80 -5.75
N MET A 37 -17.25 3.00 -4.48
CA MET A 37 -16.93 1.90 -3.58
C MET A 37 -18.12 0.96 -3.39
N PHE A 38 -19.32 1.51 -3.23
CA PHE A 38 -20.55 0.71 -3.14
C PHE A 38 -20.76 -0.15 -4.40
N PHE A 39 -20.59 0.42 -5.59
CA PHE A 39 -20.67 -0.34 -6.84
C PHE A 39 -19.61 -1.44 -6.96
N VAL A 40 -18.39 -1.17 -6.54
CA VAL A 40 -17.30 -2.18 -6.51
C VAL A 40 -17.65 -3.34 -5.59
N VAL A 41 -18.21 -3.04 -4.42
CA VAL A 41 -18.65 -4.06 -3.45
C VAL A 41 -19.78 -4.90 -4.03
N LEU A 42 -20.80 -4.28 -4.67
CA LEU A 42 -21.90 -4.98 -5.34
C LEU A 42 -21.41 -5.90 -6.47
N MET A 43 -20.46 -5.43 -7.30
CA MET A 43 -19.89 -6.27 -8.35
C MET A 43 -19.09 -7.47 -7.81
N ARG A 44 -18.47 -7.30 -6.66
CA ARG A 44 -17.70 -8.37 -6.01
C ARG A 44 -18.60 -9.42 -5.36
N SER A 45 -19.84 -9.07 -5.00
CA SER A 45 -20.80 -9.99 -4.41
C SER A 45 -21.30 -11.08 -5.39
N HIS A 46 -21.11 -10.88 -6.70
CA HIS A 46 -21.46 -11.89 -7.71
C HIS A 46 -20.62 -13.18 -7.64
N ASP A 47 -19.48 -13.16 -6.94
CA ASP A 47 -18.59 -14.32 -6.81
C ASP A 47 -18.91 -15.20 -5.60
N GLY A 48 -20.15 -15.19 -5.09
CA GLY A 48 -20.64 -16.16 -4.08
C GLY A 48 -20.74 -15.65 -2.64
N ILE A 49 -20.54 -14.35 -2.39
CA ILE A 49 -20.83 -13.69 -1.12
C ILE A 49 -22.09 -12.85 -1.30
N GLU A 50 -23.23 -13.33 -0.82
CA GLU A 50 -24.46 -12.53 -0.80
C GLU A 50 -24.31 -11.39 0.20
N ILE A 51 -24.04 -10.17 -0.32
CA ILE A 51 -24.11 -8.94 0.47
C ILE A 51 -25.57 -8.51 0.49
N THR A 52 -26.26 -8.83 1.58
CA THR A 52 -27.69 -8.59 1.75
C THR A 52 -27.99 -7.28 2.48
N SER A 53 -26.99 -6.70 3.16
CA SER A 53 -27.20 -5.55 4.04
C SER A 53 -26.03 -4.55 4.01
N PHE A 54 -26.33 -3.28 4.29
CA PHE A 54 -25.29 -2.27 4.58
C PHE A 54 -24.38 -2.68 5.74
N ALA A 55 -24.91 -3.47 6.68
CA ALA A 55 -24.12 -4.03 7.77
C ALA A 55 -22.98 -4.93 7.26
N ASP A 56 -23.15 -5.66 6.17
CA ASP A 56 -22.12 -6.55 5.60
C ASP A 56 -20.93 -5.75 5.05
N ILE A 57 -21.20 -4.56 4.50
CA ILE A 57 -20.14 -3.64 4.04
C ILE A 57 -19.32 -3.11 5.23
N VAL A 58 -20.00 -2.74 6.32
CA VAL A 58 -19.34 -2.31 7.56
C VAL A 58 -18.56 -3.46 8.17
N MET A 59 -19.10 -4.68 8.13
CA MET A 59 -18.41 -5.88 8.62
C MET A 59 -17.14 -6.19 7.82
N ASP A 60 -17.10 -5.96 6.50
CA ASP A 60 -15.87 -6.14 5.71
C ASP A 60 -14.75 -5.17 6.15
N LEU A 61 -15.10 -3.96 6.61
CA LEU A 61 -14.15 -3.04 7.24
C LEU A 61 -13.72 -3.51 8.64
N VAL A 62 -14.64 -4.09 9.41
CA VAL A 62 -14.34 -4.64 10.75
C VAL A 62 -13.46 -5.88 10.66
N VAL A 63 -13.64 -6.71 9.62
CA VAL A 63 -12.80 -7.90 9.37
C VAL A 63 -11.32 -7.54 9.23
N ASN A 64 -10.98 -6.37 8.72
CA ASN A 64 -9.59 -5.92 8.69
C ASN A 64 -8.96 -5.76 10.08
N ASN A 65 -9.73 -5.38 11.10
CA ASN A 65 -9.26 -5.33 12.49
C ASN A 65 -8.94 -6.73 13.04
N ARG A 66 -9.64 -7.76 12.57
CA ARG A 66 -9.36 -9.14 12.93
C ARG A 66 -7.91 -9.54 12.62
N ASN A 67 -7.34 -9.02 11.53
CA ASN A 67 -5.96 -9.28 11.16
C ASN A 67 -4.98 -8.81 12.24
N THR A 68 -5.28 -7.72 12.94
CA THR A 68 -4.45 -7.23 14.06
C THR A 68 -4.52 -8.20 15.25
N PHE A 69 -5.70 -8.73 15.59
CA PHE A 69 -5.83 -9.70 16.67
C PHE A 69 -5.09 -11.02 16.35
N ILE A 70 -5.17 -11.48 15.09
CA ILE A 70 -4.43 -12.66 14.63
C ILE A 70 -2.92 -12.42 14.72
N ALA A 71 -2.45 -11.22 14.36
CA ALA A 71 -1.06 -10.84 14.48
C ALA A 71 -0.57 -10.85 15.93
N VAL A 72 -1.38 -10.35 16.87
CA VAL A 72 -1.07 -10.39 18.31
C VAL A 72 -0.98 -11.83 18.80
N ASP A 73 -1.99 -12.67 18.53
CA ASP A 73 -2.01 -14.08 18.92
C ASP A 73 -0.82 -14.86 18.32
N TYR A 74 -0.44 -14.56 17.10
CA TYR A 74 0.74 -15.16 16.46
C TYR A 74 2.03 -14.78 17.16
N VAL A 75 2.23 -13.49 17.46
CA VAL A 75 3.45 -12.98 18.11
C VAL A 75 3.55 -13.49 19.54
N ASP A 76 2.44 -13.57 20.27
CA ASP A 76 2.41 -14.11 21.63
C ASP A 76 2.83 -15.60 21.68
N LYS A 77 2.53 -16.37 20.63
CA LYS A 77 2.87 -17.79 20.53
C LYS A 77 4.26 -18.07 19.95
N ASN A 78 4.66 -17.30 18.93
CA ASN A 78 5.84 -17.61 18.10
C ASN A 78 6.96 -16.56 18.22
N GLY A 79 6.67 -15.43 18.85
CA GLY A 79 7.58 -14.27 18.87
C GLY A 79 7.54 -13.44 17.59
N ILE A 80 8.31 -12.36 17.60
CA ILE A 80 8.44 -11.43 16.45
C ILE A 80 9.32 -12.04 15.36
N THR A 81 9.04 -11.67 14.09
CA THR A 81 9.76 -12.22 12.93
C THR A 81 11.01 -11.44 12.54
N TRP A 82 11.35 -10.37 13.26
CA TRP A 82 12.51 -9.50 13.00
C TRP A 82 12.57 -8.97 11.57
N GLY A 83 11.39 -8.66 10.99
CA GLY A 83 11.26 -8.10 9.64
C GLY A 83 11.26 -9.13 8.51
N VAL A 84 11.43 -10.42 8.78
CA VAL A 84 11.35 -11.47 7.74
C VAL A 84 9.98 -11.45 7.06
N SER A 85 8.90 -11.23 7.80
CA SER A 85 7.53 -11.13 7.28
C SER A 85 7.29 -9.97 6.30
N MET A 86 8.21 -8.99 6.21
CA MET A 86 8.15 -7.84 5.30
C MET A 86 9.04 -8.02 4.05
N LEU A 87 9.81 -9.11 3.99
CA LEU A 87 10.84 -9.33 2.99
C LEU A 87 10.27 -9.32 1.57
N SER A 88 9.10 -9.91 1.37
CA SER A 88 8.42 -9.94 0.06
C SER A 88 8.29 -8.55 -0.57
N ASN A 89 7.82 -7.56 0.18
CA ASN A 89 7.62 -6.20 -0.32
C ASN A 89 8.92 -5.42 -0.47
N VAL A 90 9.90 -5.67 0.38
CA VAL A 90 11.22 -5.02 0.29
C VAL A 90 11.95 -5.44 -0.97
N VAL A 91 11.85 -6.72 -1.35
CA VAL A 91 12.54 -7.26 -2.54
C VAL A 91 11.70 -7.19 -3.82
N ALA A 92 10.39 -6.98 -3.71
CA ALA A 92 9.44 -6.91 -4.83
C ALA A 92 9.80 -5.92 -5.96
N PRO A 93 10.51 -4.80 -5.70
CA PRO A 93 10.96 -3.91 -6.75
C PRO A 93 11.91 -4.55 -7.78
N ILE A 94 12.69 -5.54 -7.36
CA ILE A 94 13.70 -6.18 -8.22
C ILE A 94 13.12 -7.51 -8.72
N PRO A 95 12.88 -7.66 -10.05
CA PRO A 95 12.39 -8.91 -10.63
C PRO A 95 13.30 -10.08 -10.26
N PHE A 96 12.71 -11.23 -10.00
CA PHE A 96 13.37 -12.50 -9.65
C PHE A 96 14.14 -12.54 -8.32
N LEU A 97 14.46 -11.40 -7.69
CA LEU A 97 15.22 -11.36 -6.44
C LEU A 97 14.49 -12.09 -5.30
N GLN A 98 13.17 -11.97 -5.25
CA GLN A 98 12.35 -12.67 -4.26
C GLN A 98 12.55 -14.19 -4.32
N GLN A 99 12.51 -14.79 -5.52
CA GLN A 99 12.71 -16.23 -5.71
C GLN A 99 14.10 -16.67 -5.28
N ILE A 100 15.13 -15.87 -5.64
CA ILE A 100 16.52 -16.16 -5.27
C ILE A 100 16.68 -16.17 -3.75
N ILE A 101 16.18 -15.15 -3.06
CA ILE A 101 16.28 -15.05 -1.60
C ILE A 101 15.52 -16.18 -0.92
N TYR A 102 14.30 -16.49 -1.37
CA TYR A 102 13.50 -17.57 -0.78
C TYR A 102 14.18 -18.93 -0.94
N ASN A 103 14.82 -19.19 -2.09
CA ASN A 103 15.55 -20.42 -2.31
C ASN A 103 16.85 -20.50 -1.48
N VAL A 104 17.60 -19.40 -1.38
CA VAL A 104 18.88 -19.37 -0.63
C VAL A 104 18.64 -19.57 0.87
N PHE A 105 17.61 -18.92 1.42
CA PHE A 105 17.29 -18.97 2.86
C PHE A 105 16.27 -20.06 3.21
N ASN A 106 15.84 -20.89 2.25
CA ASN A 106 14.79 -21.91 2.42
C ASN A 106 13.51 -21.35 3.08
N LEU A 107 13.12 -20.12 2.69
CA LEU A 107 11.93 -19.46 3.22
C LEU A 107 10.70 -19.89 2.43
N THR A 108 9.62 -20.18 3.15
CA THR A 108 8.31 -20.36 2.52
C THR A 108 7.67 -18.99 2.24
N PRO A 109 6.80 -18.85 1.22
CA PRO A 109 6.17 -17.58 0.87
C PRO A 109 5.39 -16.94 2.03
N ASP A 110 4.80 -17.76 2.89
CA ASP A 110 4.07 -17.31 4.08
C ASP A 110 4.98 -16.72 5.17
N MET A 111 6.23 -17.13 5.26
CA MET A 111 7.18 -16.52 6.18
C MET A 111 7.65 -15.13 5.72
N GLY A 112 7.71 -14.90 4.41
CA GLY A 112 8.24 -13.65 3.84
C GLY A 112 7.19 -12.57 3.56
N ALA A 113 5.90 -12.85 3.78
CA ALA A 113 4.80 -11.91 3.55
C ALA A 113 3.75 -12.05 4.66
N SER A 114 3.52 -10.98 5.42
CA SER A 114 2.55 -10.99 6.53
C SER A 114 1.11 -11.24 6.04
N SER A 115 0.77 -10.79 4.84
CA SER A 115 -0.54 -11.05 4.21
C SER A 115 -0.78 -12.53 3.94
N LEU A 116 0.23 -13.26 3.49
CA LEU A 116 0.15 -14.70 3.28
C LEU A 116 0.13 -15.46 4.62
N LEU A 117 0.92 -15.00 5.58
CA LEU A 117 0.94 -15.55 6.93
C LEU A 117 -0.45 -15.46 7.59
N ILE A 118 -1.07 -14.27 7.61
CA ILE A 118 -2.40 -14.07 8.17
C ILE A 118 -3.45 -14.91 7.43
N THR A 119 -3.37 -14.97 6.09
CA THR A 119 -4.27 -15.79 5.28
C THR A 119 -4.16 -17.26 5.67
N LYS A 120 -2.94 -17.79 5.81
CA LYS A 120 -2.69 -19.16 6.22
C LYS A 120 -3.21 -19.46 7.63
N LEU A 121 -3.02 -18.56 8.57
CA LEU A 121 -3.50 -18.68 9.95
C LEU A 121 -5.03 -18.65 10.05
N THR A 122 -5.69 -17.95 9.13
CA THR A 122 -7.15 -17.75 9.15
C THR A 122 -7.89 -18.82 8.35
N LEU A 123 -7.42 -19.13 7.15
CA LEU A 123 -8.11 -19.98 6.18
C LEU A 123 -7.40 -21.33 5.96
N GLY A 124 -6.24 -21.56 6.60
CA GLY A 124 -5.42 -22.73 6.33
C GLY A 124 -4.82 -22.67 4.92
N ASN A 125 -4.74 -23.83 4.26
CA ASN A 125 -4.14 -23.95 2.92
C ASN A 125 -5.15 -23.72 1.77
N VAL A 126 -6.25 -23.00 2.01
CA VAL A 126 -7.23 -22.68 0.95
C VAL A 126 -6.67 -21.55 0.08
N GLY A 127 -6.04 -21.92 -1.04
CA GLY A 127 -5.23 -21.05 -1.87
C GLY A 127 -5.96 -20.04 -2.77
N SER A 128 -7.30 -19.91 -2.70
CA SER A 128 -8.06 -19.05 -3.61
C SER A 128 -8.43 -17.68 -3.03
N LEU A 129 -8.41 -17.50 -1.73
CA LEU A 129 -8.83 -16.29 -1.04
C LEU A 129 -7.69 -15.71 -0.21
N GLY A 130 -7.28 -14.46 -0.48
CA GLY A 130 -6.33 -13.72 0.35
C GLY A 130 -7.07 -12.83 1.34
N MET A 131 -6.88 -13.04 2.64
CA MET A 131 -7.42 -12.15 3.68
C MET A 131 -6.72 -10.79 3.72
N GLY A 132 -5.51 -10.73 3.16
CA GLY A 132 -4.66 -9.55 3.26
C GLY A 132 -4.12 -9.34 4.68
N THR A 133 -3.63 -8.15 4.90
CA THR A 133 -3.15 -7.68 6.21
C THR A 133 -3.48 -6.19 6.35
N ASN A 134 -3.07 -5.58 7.45
CA ASN A 134 -3.05 -4.12 7.59
C ASN A 134 -1.67 -3.67 8.09
N ILE A 135 -1.38 -2.39 7.94
CA ILE A 135 -0.07 -1.82 8.27
C ILE A 135 0.34 -2.08 9.73
N ILE A 136 -0.61 -2.06 10.67
CA ILE A 136 -0.34 -2.28 12.10
C ILE A 136 -0.01 -3.74 12.35
N ALA A 137 -0.80 -4.66 11.80
CA ALA A 137 -0.56 -6.10 11.92
C ALA A 137 0.78 -6.51 11.31
N ASP A 138 1.13 -5.96 10.14
CA ASP A 138 2.41 -6.20 9.47
C ASP A 138 3.60 -5.78 10.33
N LEU A 139 3.55 -4.54 10.86
CA LEU A 139 4.60 -4.00 11.74
C LEU A 139 4.68 -4.74 13.08
N TYR A 140 3.53 -5.17 13.61
CA TYR A 140 3.48 -5.89 14.87
C TYR A 140 4.10 -7.29 14.75
N ILE A 141 3.81 -8.02 13.68
CA ILE A 141 4.44 -9.31 13.38
C ILE A 141 5.95 -9.14 13.22
N ALA A 142 6.38 -8.07 12.53
CA ALA A 142 7.78 -7.83 12.24
C ALA A 142 8.59 -7.45 13.49
N PHE A 143 8.10 -6.51 14.31
CA PHE A 143 8.92 -5.86 15.35
C PHE A 143 8.17 -5.63 16.68
N GLY A 144 6.94 -6.09 16.83
CA GLY A 144 6.12 -5.88 18.02
C GLY A 144 5.65 -4.44 18.18
N VAL A 145 5.19 -4.08 19.38
CA VAL A 145 4.65 -2.73 19.70
C VAL A 145 5.66 -1.63 19.42
N GLY A 146 6.92 -1.83 19.85
CA GLY A 146 7.99 -0.84 19.62
C GLY A 146 8.21 -0.54 18.14
N GLY A 147 8.17 -1.59 17.31
CA GLY A 147 8.26 -1.47 15.85
C GLY A 147 7.10 -0.69 15.25
N VAL A 148 5.88 -0.92 15.70
CA VAL A 148 4.70 -0.17 15.23
C VAL A 148 4.90 1.33 15.48
N VAL A 149 5.26 1.73 16.70
CA VAL A 149 5.44 3.14 17.07
C VAL A 149 6.56 3.78 16.24
N ILE A 150 7.72 3.15 16.19
CA ILE A 150 8.90 3.70 15.49
C ILE A 150 8.64 3.80 13.99
N MET A 151 8.14 2.73 13.36
CA MET A 151 7.96 2.69 11.91
C MET A 151 6.83 3.61 11.44
N MET A 152 5.74 3.74 12.22
CA MET A 152 4.68 4.73 11.92
C MET A 152 5.19 6.16 12.05
N PHE A 153 6.04 6.45 13.05
CA PHE A 153 6.69 7.75 13.17
C PHE A 153 7.61 8.03 11.96
N VAL A 154 8.42 7.05 11.55
CA VAL A 154 9.30 7.16 10.37
C VAL A 154 8.49 7.42 9.10
N LEU A 155 7.37 6.73 8.91
CA LEU A 155 6.48 6.94 7.77
C LEU A 155 5.90 8.36 7.75
N GLY A 156 5.37 8.83 8.88
CA GLY A 156 4.83 10.19 9.02
C GLY A 156 5.88 11.26 8.78
N TYR A 157 7.08 11.09 9.36
CA TYR A 157 8.22 11.98 9.12
C TYR A 157 8.62 12.03 7.65
N PHE A 158 8.71 10.87 7.00
CA PHE A 158 9.07 10.77 5.58
C PHE A 158 8.06 11.47 4.67
N ILE A 159 6.75 11.28 4.90
CA ILE A 159 5.69 11.96 4.16
C ILE A 159 5.77 13.48 4.36
N SER A 160 5.96 13.93 5.59
CA SER A 160 6.10 15.36 5.93
C SER A 160 7.34 15.98 5.27
N TYR A 161 8.46 15.28 5.28
CA TYR A 161 9.70 15.69 4.61
C TYR A 161 9.49 15.85 3.09
N LEU A 162 8.86 14.85 2.45
CA LEU A 162 8.54 14.92 1.02
C LEU A 162 7.64 16.12 0.71
N LEU A 163 6.60 16.37 1.51
CA LEU A 163 5.71 17.51 1.34
C LEU A 163 6.46 18.84 1.37
N GLY A 164 7.43 18.99 2.26
CA GLY A 164 8.28 20.19 2.32
C GLY A 164 9.13 20.41 1.07
N MET A 165 9.46 19.33 0.36
CA MET A 165 10.30 19.36 -0.85
C MET A 165 9.51 19.39 -2.17
N VAL A 166 8.18 19.17 -2.15
CA VAL A 166 7.32 19.04 -3.35
C VAL A 166 7.50 20.19 -4.34
N LYS A 167 7.59 21.44 -3.86
CA LYS A 167 7.73 22.62 -4.72
C LYS A 167 9.14 22.82 -5.28
N LYS A 168 10.13 22.16 -4.70
CA LYS A 168 11.55 22.36 -5.03
C LYS A 168 12.12 21.24 -5.90
N ASN A 169 11.53 20.04 -5.83
CA ASN A 169 12.10 18.86 -6.45
C ASN A 169 10.99 17.98 -7.06
N SER A 170 11.07 17.77 -8.37
CA SER A 170 10.13 16.92 -9.11
C SER A 170 10.12 15.45 -8.63
N TYR A 171 11.26 14.94 -8.15
CA TYR A 171 11.31 13.59 -7.56
C TYR A 171 10.51 13.51 -6.25
N ALA A 172 10.61 14.56 -5.42
CA ALA A 172 9.83 14.63 -4.19
C ALA A 172 8.33 14.76 -4.48
N LEU A 173 7.94 15.49 -5.53
CA LEU A 173 6.55 15.58 -5.98
C LEU A 173 5.99 14.21 -6.36
N ILE A 174 6.70 13.44 -7.17
CA ILE A 174 6.26 12.11 -7.60
C ILE A 174 6.21 11.14 -6.41
N ALA A 175 7.26 11.14 -5.57
CA ALA A 175 7.28 10.32 -4.38
C ALA A 175 6.09 10.61 -3.46
N TYR A 176 5.83 11.89 -3.19
CA TYR A 176 4.70 12.32 -2.38
C TYR A 176 3.36 11.89 -2.98
N ALA A 177 3.16 12.09 -4.30
CA ALA A 177 1.95 11.69 -4.99
C ALA A 177 1.69 10.17 -4.88
N ILE A 178 2.75 9.36 -5.04
CA ILE A 178 2.66 7.91 -4.86
C ILE A 178 2.29 7.58 -3.41
N MET A 179 2.98 8.14 -2.42
CA MET A 179 2.71 7.88 -1.01
C MET A 179 1.26 8.21 -0.64
N ILE A 180 0.75 9.35 -1.08
CA ILE A 180 -0.64 9.73 -0.82
C ILE A 180 -1.63 8.81 -1.54
N SER A 181 -1.38 8.41 -2.78
CA SER A 181 -2.25 7.48 -3.49
C SER A 181 -2.30 6.10 -2.82
N TYR A 182 -1.19 5.65 -2.24
CA TYR A 182 -1.11 4.39 -1.50
C TYR A 182 -1.64 4.48 -0.06
N SER A 183 -1.79 5.69 0.50
CA SER A 183 -2.30 5.86 1.87
C SER A 183 -3.68 5.23 2.09
N VAL A 184 -4.53 5.21 1.06
CA VAL A 184 -5.84 4.56 1.09
C VAL A 184 -5.73 3.04 1.29
N TYR A 185 -4.64 2.44 0.83
CA TYR A 185 -4.41 0.99 0.94
C TYR A 185 -3.76 0.58 2.26
N LEU A 186 -3.22 1.51 3.05
CA LEU A 186 -2.53 1.19 4.32
C LEU A 186 -3.42 0.44 5.31
N VAL A 187 -4.73 0.61 5.21
CA VAL A 187 -5.72 -0.14 6.02
C VAL A 187 -5.79 -1.62 5.65
N ARG A 188 -5.38 -1.98 4.40
CA ARG A 188 -5.48 -3.35 3.85
C ARG A 188 -4.18 -3.83 3.20
N ALA A 189 -3.06 -3.15 3.41
CA ALA A 189 -1.77 -3.46 2.80
C ALA A 189 -0.65 -3.51 3.83
N GLU A 190 0.42 -4.15 3.44
CA GLU A 190 1.67 -4.20 4.17
C GLU A 190 2.40 -2.86 4.13
N TYR A 191 3.26 -2.61 5.10
CA TYR A 191 3.97 -1.33 5.27
C TYR A 191 4.75 -0.90 4.02
N PHE A 192 5.48 -1.80 3.38
CA PHE A 192 6.30 -1.51 2.20
C PHE A 192 5.59 -1.70 0.85
N PHE A 193 4.26 -1.83 0.85
CA PHE A 193 3.49 -2.08 -0.37
C PHE A 193 3.70 -1.03 -1.47
N PHE A 194 3.97 0.23 -1.11
CA PHE A 194 4.25 1.32 -2.05
C PHE A 194 5.64 1.27 -2.69
N LEU A 195 6.60 0.53 -2.11
CA LEU A 195 8.02 0.60 -2.46
C LEU A 195 8.29 0.23 -3.91
N ARG A 196 7.59 -0.80 -4.42
CA ARG A 196 7.71 -1.23 -5.82
C ARG A 196 7.35 -0.11 -6.79
N SER A 197 6.22 0.54 -6.59
CA SER A 197 5.76 1.63 -7.45
C SER A 197 6.66 2.86 -7.34
N LEU A 198 7.11 3.17 -6.13
CA LEU A 198 8.04 4.27 -5.88
C LEU A 198 9.32 4.11 -6.68
N LEU A 199 9.99 2.96 -6.58
CA LEU A 199 11.26 2.70 -7.27
C LEU A 199 11.09 2.73 -8.79
N TRP A 200 10.07 2.07 -9.34
CA TRP A 200 9.86 2.07 -10.79
C TRP A 200 9.53 3.47 -11.33
N CYS A 201 8.70 4.26 -10.65
CA CYS A 201 8.43 5.62 -11.04
C CYS A 201 9.68 6.52 -10.98
N MET A 202 10.56 6.34 -9.99
CA MET A 202 11.83 7.06 -9.90
C MET A 202 12.77 6.71 -11.07
N ILE A 203 12.86 5.44 -11.43
CA ILE A 203 13.65 4.97 -12.59
C ILE A 203 13.12 5.58 -13.88
N ILE A 204 11.81 5.47 -14.12
CA ILE A 204 11.16 6.03 -15.32
C ILE A 204 11.39 7.54 -15.41
N MET A 205 11.21 8.26 -14.30
CA MET A 205 11.45 9.69 -14.26
C MET A 205 12.90 10.05 -14.61
N ASN A 206 13.86 9.29 -14.11
CA ASN A 206 15.28 9.51 -14.41
C ASN A 206 15.56 9.30 -15.91
N ILE A 207 15.00 8.25 -16.51
CA ILE A 207 15.11 7.96 -17.95
C ILE A 207 14.51 9.10 -18.78
N VAL A 208 13.27 9.51 -18.46
CA VAL A 208 12.57 10.59 -19.19
C VAL A 208 13.35 11.90 -19.09
N ARG A 209 13.84 12.27 -17.91
CA ARG A 209 14.64 13.47 -17.71
C ARG A 209 15.92 13.44 -18.54
N HIS A 210 16.61 12.30 -18.58
CA HIS A 210 17.85 12.16 -19.34
C HIS A 210 17.62 12.29 -20.85
N HIS A 211 16.53 11.72 -21.38
CA HIS A 211 16.18 11.84 -22.79
C HIS A 211 15.72 13.24 -23.16
N SER A 212 14.92 13.91 -22.32
CA SER A 212 14.46 15.29 -22.58
C SER A 212 15.62 16.27 -22.67
N VAL A 213 16.62 16.16 -21.79
CA VAL A 213 17.83 16.99 -21.85
C VAL A 213 18.63 16.76 -23.16
N ARG A 214 18.73 15.51 -23.63
CA ARG A 214 19.42 15.19 -24.89
C ARG A 214 18.72 15.76 -26.14
N ILE A 215 17.38 15.78 -26.15
CA ILE A 215 16.60 16.35 -27.26
C ILE A 215 16.85 17.85 -27.34
N ILE A 216 16.81 18.56 -26.23
CA ILE A 216 17.06 20.02 -26.16
C ILE A 216 18.48 20.34 -26.62
N LEU A 217 19.50 19.59 -26.22
CA LEU A 217 20.89 19.81 -26.64
C LEU A 217 21.14 19.47 -28.10
N LYS A 218 20.30 18.68 -28.76
CA LYS A 218 20.40 18.38 -30.20
C LYS A 218 19.67 19.43 -31.08
N SER A 219 18.77 20.22 -30.49
CA SER A 219 17.99 21.26 -31.19
C SER A 219 18.62 22.64 -31.11
N VAL A 220 19.77 22.80 -30.45
CA VAL A 220 20.64 23.97 -30.41
C VAL A 220 21.90 23.69 -31.23
#